data_83e6f6c426b8b3116ccc8ccb4b2275d4
#
_entry.id   83e6f6c426b8b3116ccc8ccb4b2275d4
#
_cell.length_a   1.000
_cell.length_b   1.000
_cell.length_c   1.000
_cell.angle_alpha   90.00
_cell.angle_beta   90.00
_cell.angle_gamma   90.00
#
_symmetry.space_group_name_H-M   'P 1'
#
loop_
_entity.id
_entity.type
_entity.pdbx_description
1 polymer ?
#
loop_
_entity_poly.entity_id
_entity_poly.type
_entity_poly.pdbx_seq_one_letter_code
_entity_poly.pdbx_strand_id
1 'polypeptide(L)'
;MHLRARACAVLSLVTITALVVPATPALADVLPTGARSLESVNLPGRYIRHADYLGRVDPITSGSSAQAKKDATFTVISGLASPSCYSFQATNGMFLRHRDYRVRLEANTGTAQFRADATFCAVAGSVAGSVSLVPTNYPDRRVRHRDNQLWLDTNQDTAQFRADSSFRLTAPWVPKTTKGPVIPGLYADPHIANFNGRYYLYPTTDGYASWASPYYKAFSSTDLVNWTDHGVVLDHGPDVSWADNSAWAPAVAAGNGRYYMYFSGGAVSGDTSKHLGVAVSDSPTGPFRDALGRPLVRAGAYPGQAIDPMVFTDDDGRSYLYWGNGAAHVVPLNADMVSFDPAAVRTITPSGYREASFVLKRNGTYYFMWSENDTRDENYQVAYATGPSPLGPWTKRGVVLQKRLDLGIKGTGHHSVVKAPGTDTWHVAYHRFAVPAGDGMNREVTVDRMTFNPDGTIAPIVPTL
;
A
#
# COMPACT_ATOMS: atom_id res chain seq x y z
N MET A 1 79.86 -50.56 -19.04
CA MET A 1 80.16 -49.48 -18.07
C MET A 1 78.96 -48.55 -18.01
N HIS A 2 78.05 -48.71 -17.06
CA HIS A 2 76.81 -47.98 -16.94
C HIS A 2 76.94 -46.95 -15.81
N LEU A 3 76.92 -45.66 -16.13
CA LEU A 3 76.77 -44.61 -15.16
C LEU A 3 75.25 -44.30 -14.94
N ARG A 4 74.77 -44.47 -13.74
CA ARG A 4 73.46 -44.05 -13.30
C ARG A 4 73.55 -42.65 -12.74
N ALA A 5 72.85 -41.69 -13.36
CA ALA A 5 72.64 -40.36 -12.81
C ALA A 5 71.47 -40.40 -11.82
N ARG A 6 71.65 -39.90 -10.60
CA ARG A 6 70.61 -39.69 -9.59
C ARG A 6 70.07 -38.23 -9.75
N ALA A 7 68.79 -38.09 -10.01
CA ALA A 7 68.10 -36.82 -9.99
C ALA A 7 67.59 -36.54 -8.54
N CYS A 8 68.01 -35.40 -7.97
CA CYS A 8 67.45 -34.84 -6.71
C CYS A 8 66.20 -34.03 -7.06
N ALA A 9 65.04 -34.45 -6.56
CA ALA A 9 63.82 -33.66 -6.63
C ALA A 9 63.78 -32.70 -5.44
N VAL A 10 63.72 -31.39 -5.74
CA VAL A 10 63.51 -30.30 -4.78
C VAL A 10 61.99 -30.10 -4.65
N LEU A 11 61.43 -30.40 -3.48
CA LEU A 11 60.05 -30.20 -3.17
C LEU A 11 59.87 -28.74 -2.67
N SER A 12 59.30 -27.87 -3.51
CA SER A 12 58.97 -26.48 -3.14
C SER A 12 57.59 -26.50 -2.40
N LEU A 13 57.59 -26.19 -1.14
CA LEU A 13 56.36 -26.01 -0.34
C LEU A 13 55.75 -24.64 -0.68
N VAL A 14 54.66 -24.61 -1.42
CA VAL A 14 53.85 -23.39 -1.66
C VAL A 14 52.88 -23.23 -0.48
N THR A 15 53.18 -22.28 0.39
CA THR A 15 52.24 -21.86 1.47
C THR A 15 51.15 -20.97 0.83
N ILE A 16 49.95 -21.51 0.71
CA ILE A 16 48.74 -20.73 0.32
C ILE A 16 48.25 -20.02 1.59
N THR A 17 48.54 -18.72 1.68
CA THR A 17 47.88 -17.83 2.62
C THR A 17 46.46 -17.57 2.14
N ALA A 18 45.46 -18.17 2.79
CA ALA A 18 44.07 -17.87 2.55
C ALA A 18 43.78 -16.44 3.02
N LEU A 19 43.51 -15.54 2.09
CA LEU A 19 42.91 -14.24 2.42
C LEU A 19 41.53 -14.50 3.02
N VAL A 20 41.37 -14.22 4.30
CA VAL A 20 40.05 -14.13 4.96
C VAL A 20 39.41 -12.84 4.44
N VAL A 21 38.58 -12.95 3.41
CA VAL A 21 37.67 -11.88 2.99
C VAL A 21 36.62 -11.76 4.10
N PRO A 22 36.47 -10.60 4.76
CA PRO A 22 35.39 -10.45 5.75
C PRO A 22 34.06 -10.65 5.03
N ALA A 23 33.24 -11.60 5.52
CA ALA A 23 31.92 -11.85 5.00
C ALA A 23 31.10 -10.56 5.10
N THR A 24 30.62 -10.05 3.97
CA THR A 24 29.58 -9.03 3.95
C THR A 24 28.39 -9.52 4.75
N PRO A 25 27.86 -8.74 5.72
CA PRO A 25 26.69 -9.17 6.48
C PRO A 25 25.55 -9.46 5.48
N ALA A 26 24.97 -10.65 5.57
CA ALA A 26 23.81 -11.01 4.77
C ALA A 26 22.70 -9.96 5.04
N LEU A 27 22.07 -9.48 3.98
CA LEU A 27 20.86 -8.66 4.11
C LEU A 27 19.82 -9.50 4.87
N ALA A 28 19.18 -8.89 5.86
CA ALA A 28 18.04 -9.52 6.51
C ALA A 28 16.92 -9.69 5.49
N ASP A 29 16.09 -10.71 5.68
CA ASP A 29 14.83 -10.83 4.95
C ASP A 29 14.07 -9.51 5.06
N VAL A 30 13.34 -9.15 4.00
CA VAL A 30 12.55 -7.91 3.95
C VAL A 30 11.65 -7.84 5.19
N LEU A 31 11.82 -6.78 6.00
CA LEU A 31 10.98 -6.61 7.19
C LEU A 31 9.53 -6.41 6.76
N PRO A 32 8.59 -7.11 7.40
CA PRO A 32 7.18 -6.86 7.15
C PRO A 32 6.81 -5.44 7.62
N THR A 33 6.23 -4.66 6.73
CA THR A 33 5.68 -3.34 7.06
C THR A 33 4.40 -3.46 7.91
N GLY A 34 3.90 -2.32 8.42
CA GLY A 34 2.73 -2.28 9.28
C GLY A 34 3.06 -2.30 10.78
N ALA A 35 2.03 -2.48 11.62
CA ALA A 35 2.19 -2.44 13.05
C ALA A 35 3.03 -3.61 13.59
N ARG A 36 4.07 -3.31 14.34
CA ARG A 36 5.00 -4.30 14.94
C ARG A 36 5.49 -3.82 16.30
N SER A 37 5.95 -4.76 17.11
CA SER A 37 6.80 -4.51 18.28
C SER A 37 8.16 -5.15 18.06
N LEU A 38 9.21 -4.60 18.68
CA LEU A 38 10.58 -5.07 18.54
C LEU A 38 11.07 -5.59 19.90
N GLU A 39 11.23 -6.89 20.03
CA GLU A 39 11.71 -7.55 21.25
C GLU A 39 13.23 -7.66 21.22
N SER A 40 13.90 -7.35 22.34
CA SER A 40 15.34 -7.58 22.47
C SER A 40 15.65 -9.08 22.52
N VAL A 41 16.67 -9.51 21.77
CA VAL A 41 17.05 -10.92 21.67
C VAL A 41 17.62 -11.45 23.00
N ASN A 42 18.44 -10.66 23.69
CA ASN A 42 19.10 -11.07 24.93
C ASN A 42 18.37 -10.65 26.20
N LEU A 43 17.28 -9.90 26.08
CA LEU A 43 16.39 -9.54 27.18
C LEU A 43 14.95 -9.94 26.85
N PRO A 44 14.61 -11.25 26.85
CA PRO A 44 13.28 -11.71 26.49
C PRO A 44 12.17 -11.03 27.32
N GLY A 45 11.04 -10.69 26.66
CA GLY A 45 9.94 -9.95 27.27
C GLY A 45 10.19 -8.45 27.41
N ARG A 46 11.32 -7.94 26.93
CA ARG A 46 11.60 -6.52 26.86
C ARG A 46 11.56 -6.03 25.42
N TYR A 47 10.92 -4.89 25.22
CA TYR A 47 10.62 -4.35 23.89
C TYR A 47 11.16 -2.94 23.75
N ILE A 48 11.57 -2.58 22.52
CA ILE A 48 11.82 -1.19 22.19
C ILE A 48 10.52 -0.42 22.43
N ARG A 49 10.60 0.64 23.21
CA ARG A 49 9.55 1.63 23.43
C ARG A 49 10.12 3.02 23.57
N HIS A 50 9.28 4.02 23.55
CA HIS A 50 9.66 5.36 24.01
C HIS A 50 9.07 5.66 25.40
N ALA A 51 9.79 6.44 26.17
CA ALA A 51 9.30 7.08 27.38
C ALA A 51 9.95 8.46 27.47
N ASP A 52 9.17 9.48 27.75
CA ASP A 52 9.66 10.88 27.76
C ASP A 52 10.43 11.24 26.48
N TYR A 53 9.91 10.78 25.33
CA TYR A 53 10.52 10.92 24.01
C TYR A 53 11.91 10.29 23.84
N LEU A 54 12.35 9.45 24.77
CA LEU A 54 13.61 8.72 24.68
C LEU A 54 13.37 7.25 24.38
N GLY A 55 14.16 6.69 23.46
CA GLY A 55 14.14 5.27 23.13
C GLY A 55 14.69 4.41 24.27
N ARG A 56 14.00 3.36 24.64
CA ARG A 56 14.30 2.45 25.75
C ARG A 56 13.98 1.00 25.37
N VAL A 57 14.45 0.07 26.20
CA VAL A 57 14.06 -1.34 26.19
C VAL A 57 13.50 -1.69 27.56
N ASP A 58 12.18 -1.84 27.66
CA ASP A 58 11.49 -2.08 28.93
C ASP A 58 10.60 -3.33 28.88
N PRO A 59 10.28 -3.98 30.04
CA PRO A 59 9.35 -5.09 30.07
C PRO A 59 7.96 -4.66 29.62
N ILE A 60 7.37 -5.40 28.69
CA ILE A 60 5.98 -5.24 28.29
C ILE A 60 5.29 -6.60 28.39
N THR A 61 4.17 -6.64 29.06
CA THR A 61 3.36 -7.84 29.31
C THR A 61 1.87 -7.59 29.04
N SER A 62 1.06 -8.63 29.08
CA SER A 62 -0.40 -8.49 29.01
C SER A 62 -0.96 -7.56 30.10
N GLY A 63 -0.33 -7.51 31.28
CA GLY A 63 -0.70 -6.63 32.40
C GLY A 63 -0.15 -5.20 32.30
N SER A 64 0.72 -4.87 31.36
CA SER A 64 1.23 -3.50 31.19
C SER A 64 0.11 -2.52 30.83
N SER A 65 0.29 -1.23 31.22
CA SER A 65 -0.69 -0.18 30.92
C SER A 65 -0.93 -0.04 29.39
N ALA A 66 -2.10 0.45 29.00
CA ALA A 66 -2.42 0.71 27.60
C ALA A 66 -1.39 1.69 26.96
N GLN A 67 -0.92 2.69 27.73
CA GLN A 67 0.09 3.62 27.26
C GLN A 67 1.44 2.92 27.01
N ALA A 68 1.94 2.09 27.92
CA ALA A 68 3.18 1.36 27.74
C ALA A 68 3.15 0.43 26.51
N LYS A 69 2.00 -0.21 26.26
CA LYS A 69 1.76 -1.01 25.05
C LYS A 69 1.78 -0.17 23.76
N LYS A 70 1.13 1.02 23.78
CA LYS A 70 1.19 1.98 22.66
C LYS A 70 2.61 2.43 22.39
N ASP A 71 3.37 2.77 23.42
CA ASP A 71 4.76 3.24 23.32
C ASP A 71 5.72 2.16 22.77
N ALA A 72 5.37 0.88 22.91
CA ALA A 72 6.11 -0.28 22.40
C ALA A 72 5.60 -0.80 21.05
N THR A 73 4.66 -0.07 20.43
CA THR A 73 4.10 -0.41 19.11
C THR A 73 4.49 0.65 18.10
N PHE A 74 5.08 0.22 16.98
CA PHE A 74 5.50 1.09 15.88
C PHE A 74 4.90 0.60 14.56
N THR A 75 4.52 1.53 13.70
CA THR A 75 4.25 1.21 12.29
C THR A 75 5.58 1.22 11.55
N VAL A 76 5.99 0.08 11.03
CA VAL A 76 7.16 -0.06 10.16
C VAL A 76 6.75 0.37 8.76
N ILE A 77 7.43 1.36 8.21
CA ILE A 77 7.19 1.87 6.85
C ILE A 77 8.49 1.86 6.04
N SER A 78 8.39 2.03 4.72
CA SER A 78 9.58 2.30 3.88
C SER A 78 10.35 3.50 4.43
N GLY A 79 11.66 3.43 4.38
CA GLY A 79 12.52 4.46 4.98
C GLY A 79 12.34 5.82 4.34
N LEU A 80 12.25 6.86 5.16
CA LEU A 80 12.04 8.25 4.73
C LEU A 80 13.17 8.78 3.83
N ALA A 81 14.39 8.24 3.95
CA ALA A 81 15.54 8.62 3.14
C ALA A 81 15.93 7.56 2.09
N SER A 82 15.50 6.31 2.25
CA SER A 82 15.83 5.22 1.35
C SER A 82 14.71 4.17 1.36
N PRO A 83 14.07 3.88 0.23
CA PRO A 83 12.95 2.94 0.18
C PRO A 83 13.36 1.48 0.44
N SER A 84 14.65 1.14 0.32
CA SER A 84 15.18 -0.19 0.67
C SER A 84 15.45 -0.39 2.17
N CYS A 85 15.25 0.64 2.98
CA CYS A 85 15.41 0.62 4.44
C CYS A 85 14.06 0.95 5.11
N TYR A 86 14.04 1.16 6.42
CA TYR A 86 12.80 1.28 7.19
C TYR A 86 12.80 2.49 8.11
N SER A 87 11.64 3.04 8.35
CA SER A 87 11.38 4.02 9.40
C SER A 87 10.31 3.50 10.35
N PHE A 88 10.39 3.88 11.61
CA PHE A 88 9.53 3.38 12.69
C PHE A 88 8.70 4.54 13.24
N GLN A 89 7.42 4.57 12.88
CA GLN A 89 6.48 5.58 13.34
C GLN A 89 5.73 5.09 14.58
N ALA A 90 5.78 5.84 15.66
CA ALA A 90 5.02 5.57 16.86
C ALA A 90 3.53 5.87 16.67
N THR A 91 2.69 5.37 17.57
CA THR A 91 1.23 5.54 17.52
C THR A 91 0.74 6.99 17.60
N ASN A 92 1.61 7.93 18.02
CA ASN A 92 1.34 9.37 18.05
C ASN A 92 1.86 10.12 16.80
N GLY A 93 2.25 9.39 15.74
CA GLY A 93 2.71 9.95 14.48
C GLY A 93 4.19 10.39 14.45
N MET A 94 4.88 10.43 15.58
CA MET A 94 6.31 10.75 15.64
C MET A 94 7.17 9.55 15.22
N PHE A 95 8.44 9.81 14.90
CA PHE A 95 9.37 8.79 14.43
C PHE A 95 10.51 8.51 15.39
N LEU A 96 10.92 7.25 15.51
CA LEU A 96 12.23 6.95 16.08
C LEU A 96 13.30 7.49 15.15
N ARG A 97 14.19 8.29 15.70
CA ARG A 97 15.39 8.79 15.03
C ARG A 97 16.56 8.82 16.00
N HIS A 98 17.77 8.89 15.51
CA HIS A 98 18.90 9.23 16.35
C HIS A 98 19.21 10.73 16.30
N ARG A 99 19.67 11.28 17.42
CA ARG A 99 20.27 12.60 17.54
C ARG A 99 21.28 12.56 18.67
N ASP A 100 22.48 13.06 18.44
CA ASP A 100 23.58 13.00 19.40
C ASP A 100 23.84 11.55 19.87
N TYR A 101 23.80 10.60 18.93
CA TYR A 101 23.93 9.15 19.17
C TYR A 101 22.90 8.55 20.14
N ARG A 102 21.86 9.28 20.50
CA ARG A 102 20.75 8.81 21.33
C ARG A 102 19.52 8.56 20.46
N VAL A 103 18.89 7.40 20.60
CA VAL A 103 17.60 7.16 19.92
C VAL A 103 16.50 7.90 20.65
N ARG A 104 15.72 8.67 19.90
CA ARG A 104 14.65 9.56 20.39
C ARG A 104 13.41 9.41 19.54
N LEU A 105 12.29 9.91 20.07
CA LEU A 105 11.04 10.06 19.33
C LEU A 105 10.81 11.54 19.03
N GLU A 106 10.72 11.90 17.75
CA GLU A 106 10.53 13.30 17.33
C GLU A 106 9.57 13.41 16.14
N ALA A 107 8.91 14.57 16.02
CA ALA A 107 8.05 14.88 14.88
C ALA A 107 8.88 15.05 13.60
N ASN A 108 8.35 14.58 12.47
CA ASN A 108 9.03 14.72 11.17
C ASN A 108 9.08 16.21 10.76
N THR A 109 10.27 16.75 10.64
CA THR A 109 10.51 18.14 10.21
C THR A 109 10.60 18.28 8.69
N GLY A 110 10.52 17.18 7.92
CA GLY A 110 10.66 17.19 6.46
C GLY A 110 12.07 17.44 5.93
N THR A 111 13.06 17.69 6.80
CA THR A 111 14.45 17.96 6.38
C THR A 111 15.16 16.67 5.93
N ALA A 112 16.13 16.78 5.01
CA ALA A 112 16.96 15.66 4.59
C ALA A 112 17.69 15.00 5.77
N GLN A 113 18.19 15.82 6.71
CA GLN A 113 18.84 15.33 7.93
C GLN A 113 17.87 14.49 8.78
N PHE A 114 16.64 14.98 9.01
CA PHE A 114 15.64 14.22 9.77
C PHE A 114 15.34 12.89 9.11
N ARG A 115 15.12 12.90 7.78
CA ARG A 115 14.84 11.67 7.04
C ARG A 115 15.95 10.64 7.14
N ALA A 116 17.23 11.09 7.03
CA ALA A 116 18.37 10.21 7.16
C ALA A 116 18.48 9.62 8.59
N ASP A 117 18.32 10.46 9.63
CA ASP A 117 18.39 10.06 11.03
C ASP A 117 17.25 9.12 11.46
N ALA A 118 16.12 9.16 10.78
CA ALA A 118 14.95 8.32 11.06
C ALA A 118 14.84 7.10 10.13
N THR A 119 15.87 6.83 9.31
CA THR A 119 15.90 5.69 8.39
C THR A 119 16.98 4.69 8.80
N PHE A 120 16.57 3.43 8.96
CA PHE A 120 17.41 2.32 9.40
C PHE A 120 17.32 1.15 8.42
N CYS A 121 18.47 0.68 7.95
CA CYS A 121 18.54 -0.54 7.15
C CYS A 121 18.60 -1.76 8.08
N ALA A 122 17.85 -2.80 7.75
CA ALA A 122 17.86 -4.04 8.49
C ALA A 122 18.98 -4.94 7.97
N VAL A 123 19.80 -5.47 8.87
CA VAL A 123 20.78 -6.52 8.61
C VAL A 123 20.52 -7.70 9.53
N ALA A 124 21.03 -8.89 9.19
CA ALA A 124 20.87 -10.08 10.04
C ALA A 124 21.37 -9.80 11.47
N GLY A 125 20.56 -10.16 12.46
CA GLY A 125 20.91 -10.09 13.87
C GLY A 125 21.72 -11.28 14.35
N SER A 126 21.93 -11.37 15.67
CA SER A 126 22.78 -12.39 16.31
C SER A 126 22.15 -13.80 16.30
N VAL A 127 20.86 -13.92 16.09
CA VAL A 127 20.13 -15.17 16.00
C VAL A 127 19.20 -15.19 14.79
N ALA A 128 18.89 -16.37 14.28
CA ALA A 128 17.96 -16.53 13.16
C ALA A 128 16.61 -15.83 13.43
N GLY A 129 16.08 -15.11 12.43
CA GLY A 129 14.83 -14.36 12.53
C GLY A 129 14.93 -13.08 13.37
N SER A 130 16.13 -12.63 13.73
CA SER A 130 16.37 -11.32 14.33
C SER A 130 17.08 -10.37 13.38
N VAL A 131 16.98 -9.07 13.64
CA VAL A 131 17.60 -8.01 12.85
C VAL A 131 18.37 -7.05 13.72
N SER A 132 19.40 -6.44 13.14
CA SER A 132 20.08 -5.25 13.67
C SER A 132 19.73 -4.05 12.80
N LEU A 133 19.54 -2.88 13.42
CA LEU A 133 19.15 -1.65 12.77
C LEU A 133 20.36 -0.75 12.56
N VAL A 134 20.68 -0.45 11.29
CA VAL A 134 21.82 0.36 10.85
C VAL A 134 21.30 1.68 10.29
N PRO A 135 21.60 2.84 10.87
CA PRO A 135 21.18 4.12 10.29
C PRO A 135 21.83 4.35 8.93
N THR A 136 21.08 4.91 7.99
CA THR A 136 21.57 5.16 6.62
C THR A 136 22.75 6.11 6.55
N ASN A 137 22.85 7.05 7.47
CA ASN A 137 23.91 8.07 7.53
C ASN A 137 25.07 7.72 8.47
N TYR A 138 25.02 6.58 9.18
CA TYR A 138 26.11 6.06 10.02
C TYR A 138 26.22 4.53 9.83
N PRO A 139 26.71 4.05 8.68
CA PRO A 139 26.72 2.62 8.35
C PRO A 139 27.67 1.77 9.21
N ASP A 140 28.60 2.41 9.91
CA ASP A 140 29.52 1.81 10.89
C ASP A 140 28.89 1.60 12.28
N ARG A 141 27.64 2.04 12.48
CA ARG A 141 26.96 2.01 13.77
C ARG A 141 25.73 1.10 13.76
N ARG A 142 25.30 0.72 14.99
CA ARG A 142 24.10 -0.06 15.24
C ARG A 142 23.27 0.59 16.33
N VAL A 143 21.94 0.48 16.20
CA VAL A 143 21.05 0.70 17.34
C VAL A 143 21.25 -0.44 18.32
N ARG A 144 21.61 -0.14 19.56
CA ARG A 144 21.72 -1.13 20.64
C ARG A 144 21.14 -0.61 21.94
N HIS A 145 20.79 -1.51 22.84
CA HIS A 145 20.49 -1.12 24.21
C HIS A 145 21.71 -1.21 25.12
N ARG A 146 21.82 -0.26 26.02
CA ARG A 146 22.74 -0.28 27.15
C ARG A 146 22.06 0.44 28.31
N ASP A 147 22.06 -0.16 29.50
CA ASP A 147 21.34 0.35 30.66
C ASP A 147 19.86 0.62 30.41
N ASN A 148 19.22 -0.29 29.67
CA ASN A 148 17.83 -0.20 29.17
C ASN A 148 17.55 1.04 28.29
N GLN A 149 18.56 1.75 27.82
CA GLN A 149 18.43 2.90 26.92
C GLN A 149 18.91 2.55 25.53
N LEU A 150 18.30 3.12 24.50
CA LEU A 150 18.72 2.92 23.12
C LEU A 150 19.72 3.95 22.66
N TRP A 151 20.84 3.48 22.18
CA TRP A 151 21.97 4.28 21.68
C TRP A 151 22.36 3.85 20.27
N LEU A 152 23.09 4.73 19.61
CA LEU A 152 23.73 4.48 18.34
C LEU A 152 25.24 4.36 18.59
N ASP A 153 25.72 3.14 18.75
CA ASP A 153 27.13 2.87 19.04
C ASP A 153 27.86 2.27 17.82
N THR A 154 29.16 2.54 17.71
CA THR A 154 30.02 1.95 16.69
C THR A 154 29.97 0.42 16.79
N ASN A 155 29.83 -0.23 15.65
CA ASN A 155 29.73 -1.68 15.57
C ASN A 155 30.97 -2.34 16.18
N GLN A 156 30.77 -3.25 17.11
CA GLN A 156 31.82 -4.03 17.76
C GLN A 156 31.57 -5.52 17.50
N ASP A 157 32.63 -6.25 17.18
CA ASP A 157 32.54 -7.67 16.94
C ASP A 157 32.67 -8.50 18.24
N THR A 158 31.86 -8.17 19.24
CA THR A 158 31.74 -8.92 20.48
C THR A 158 30.37 -9.60 20.57
N ALA A 159 30.31 -10.77 21.21
CA ALA A 159 29.04 -11.48 21.39
C ALA A 159 28.00 -10.62 22.14
N GLN A 160 28.45 -9.85 23.15
CA GLN A 160 27.57 -8.95 23.91
C GLN A 160 27.01 -7.85 23.03
N PHE A 161 27.85 -7.17 22.23
CA PHE A 161 27.38 -6.09 21.34
C PHE A 161 26.38 -6.61 20.32
N ARG A 162 26.67 -7.76 19.69
CA ARG A 162 25.76 -8.40 18.74
C ARG A 162 24.41 -8.74 19.36
N ALA A 163 24.40 -9.25 20.61
CA ALA A 163 23.18 -9.56 21.33
C ALA A 163 22.37 -8.28 21.68
N ASP A 164 23.04 -7.24 22.20
CA ASP A 164 22.42 -5.96 22.59
C ASP A 164 21.85 -5.16 21.39
N SER A 165 22.36 -5.41 20.18
CA SER A 165 21.94 -4.74 18.95
C SER A 165 20.98 -5.59 18.09
N SER A 166 20.47 -6.70 18.61
CA SER A 166 19.58 -7.61 17.87
C SER A 166 18.18 -7.62 18.45
N PHE A 167 17.19 -7.50 17.53
CA PHE A 167 15.78 -7.42 17.89
C PHE A 167 14.96 -8.37 17.01
N ARG A 168 13.90 -8.97 17.57
CA ARG A 168 12.86 -9.71 16.81
C ARG A 168 11.66 -8.82 16.56
N LEU A 169 11.18 -8.81 15.34
CA LEU A 169 9.88 -8.24 15.07
C LEU A 169 8.80 -9.23 15.53
N THR A 170 7.89 -8.75 16.35
CA THR A 170 6.78 -9.52 16.90
C THR A 170 5.44 -8.90 16.50
N ALA A 171 4.34 -9.61 16.79
CA ALA A 171 3.02 -9.01 16.74
C ALA A 171 3.00 -7.74 17.60
N PRO A 172 2.25 -6.68 17.19
CA PRO A 172 2.20 -5.44 17.93
C PRO A 172 1.45 -5.61 19.26
N TRP A 173 1.92 -4.97 20.32
CA TRP A 173 1.21 -4.95 21.61
C TRP A 173 -0.15 -4.23 21.54
N VAL A 174 -0.26 -3.26 20.64
CA VAL A 174 -1.54 -2.67 20.23
C VAL A 174 -1.73 -3.02 18.76
N PRO A 175 -2.54 -4.01 18.44
CA PRO A 175 -2.91 -4.28 17.07
C PRO A 175 -3.47 -2.99 16.45
N LYS A 176 -3.11 -2.68 15.20
CA LYS A 176 -3.82 -1.66 14.45
C LYS A 176 -5.27 -2.16 14.39
N THR A 177 -6.15 -1.58 15.20
CA THR A 177 -7.57 -1.71 14.93
C THR A 177 -7.80 -1.00 13.60
N THR A 178 -8.75 -1.46 12.80
CA THR A 178 -9.14 -0.85 11.51
C THR A 178 -9.65 0.59 11.65
N LYS A 179 -9.21 1.32 12.65
CA LYS A 179 -9.55 2.70 12.93
C LYS A 179 -8.45 3.59 12.39
N GLY A 180 -8.79 4.42 11.42
CA GLY A 180 -7.89 5.31 10.72
C GLY A 180 -7.54 4.83 9.30
N PRO A 181 -6.74 5.62 8.54
CA PRO A 181 -6.36 5.24 7.20
C PRO A 181 -5.62 3.90 7.22
N VAL A 182 -6.00 2.99 6.31
CA VAL A 182 -5.40 1.64 6.26
C VAL A 182 -3.96 1.68 5.77
N ILE A 183 -3.63 2.68 4.95
CA ILE A 183 -2.27 2.98 4.47
C ILE A 183 -1.88 4.40 4.89
N PRO A 184 -0.65 4.64 5.34
CA PRO A 184 -0.20 5.95 5.78
C PRO A 184 0.06 6.89 4.60
N GLY A 185 -0.45 8.10 4.67
CA GLY A 185 -0.31 9.13 3.63
C GLY A 185 -1.64 9.58 3.04
N LEU A 186 -1.57 10.47 2.08
CA LEU A 186 -2.74 10.95 1.35
C LEU A 186 -2.95 10.10 0.11
N TYR A 187 -4.07 9.41 0.08
CA TYR A 187 -4.48 8.54 -1.00
C TYR A 187 -5.99 8.62 -1.19
N ALA A 188 -6.44 8.43 -2.43
CA ALA A 188 -7.84 8.48 -2.79
C ALA A 188 -8.21 7.35 -3.76
N ASP A 189 -9.49 7.28 -4.13
CA ASP A 189 -10.02 6.45 -5.21
C ASP A 189 -9.51 5.00 -5.17
N PRO A 190 -9.64 4.30 -4.02
CA PRO A 190 -8.99 3.00 -3.84
C PRO A 190 -9.66 1.91 -4.68
N HIS A 191 -8.87 1.16 -5.42
CA HIS A 191 -9.29 -0.14 -5.95
C HIS A 191 -8.71 -1.26 -5.08
N ILE A 192 -9.58 -2.03 -4.43
CA ILE A 192 -9.20 -3.21 -3.66
C ILE A 192 -9.57 -4.49 -4.41
N ALA A 193 -8.63 -5.42 -4.51
CA ALA A 193 -8.83 -6.72 -5.16
C ALA A 193 -8.24 -7.85 -4.31
N ASN A 194 -8.71 -9.08 -4.54
CA ASN A 194 -8.08 -10.28 -3.99
C ASN A 194 -7.54 -11.13 -5.15
N PHE A 195 -6.23 -11.38 -5.13
CA PHE A 195 -5.58 -12.30 -6.07
C PHE A 195 -4.88 -13.40 -5.27
N ASN A 196 -5.27 -14.64 -5.53
CA ASN A 196 -4.66 -15.83 -4.92
C ASN A 196 -4.64 -15.78 -3.37
N GLY A 197 -5.72 -15.27 -2.75
CA GLY A 197 -5.85 -15.20 -1.29
C GLY A 197 -5.15 -14.00 -0.62
N ARG A 198 -4.51 -13.13 -1.38
CA ARG A 198 -3.90 -11.89 -0.90
C ARG A 198 -4.68 -10.68 -1.40
N TYR A 199 -4.89 -9.71 -0.53
CA TYR A 199 -5.51 -8.43 -0.89
C TYR A 199 -4.47 -7.48 -1.47
N TYR A 200 -4.89 -6.72 -2.48
CA TYR A 200 -4.10 -5.66 -3.11
C TYR A 200 -4.93 -4.39 -3.12
N LEU A 201 -4.28 -3.26 -2.90
CA LEU A 201 -4.87 -1.94 -2.91
C LEU A 201 -4.09 -1.04 -3.86
N TYR A 202 -4.80 -0.41 -4.78
CA TYR A 202 -4.24 0.50 -5.79
C TYR A 202 -4.99 1.83 -5.68
N PRO A 203 -4.42 2.82 -5.01
CA PRO A 203 -5.05 4.13 -4.86
C PRO A 203 -4.51 5.15 -5.86
N THR A 204 -5.25 6.24 -6.04
CA THR A 204 -4.70 7.52 -6.49
C THR A 204 -3.75 8.06 -5.41
N THR A 205 -2.56 8.53 -5.78
CA THR A 205 -1.73 9.33 -4.88
C THR A 205 -2.30 10.74 -4.78
N ASP A 206 -2.55 11.25 -3.57
CA ASP A 206 -3.30 12.47 -3.33
C ASP A 206 -2.44 13.57 -2.65
N GLY A 207 -3.00 14.76 -2.40
CA GLY A 207 -2.28 15.89 -1.83
C GLY A 207 -1.52 16.74 -2.84
N TYR A 208 -1.71 16.51 -4.14
CA TYR A 208 -1.15 17.34 -5.22
C TYR A 208 -2.09 18.49 -5.58
N ALA A 209 -1.52 19.68 -5.81
CA ALA A 209 -2.28 20.82 -6.31
C ALA A 209 -3.01 20.46 -7.62
N SER A 210 -4.29 20.80 -7.72
CA SER A 210 -5.14 20.48 -8.89
C SER A 210 -5.18 19.00 -9.25
N TRP A 211 -4.95 18.10 -8.26
CA TRP A 211 -4.88 16.65 -8.44
C TRP A 211 -3.86 16.18 -9.48
N ALA A 212 -2.74 16.90 -9.62
CA ALA A 212 -1.69 16.57 -10.59
C ALA A 212 -0.83 15.38 -10.14
N SER A 213 -1.45 14.27 -9.76
CA SER A 213 -0.80 13.03 -9.38
C SER A 213 -0.08 12.41 -10.60
N PRO A 214 1.22 12.08 -10.50
CA PRO A 214 1.97 11.57 -11.64
C PRO A 214 2.06 10.04 -11.74
N TYR A 215 1.78 9.28 -10.64
CA TYR A 215 2.05 7.84 -10.60
C TYR A 215 1.06 7.07 -9.72
N TYR A 216 1.09 5.75 -9.88
CA TYR A 216 0.35 4.79 -9.07
C TYR A 216 1.28 3.96 -8.20
N LYS A 217 0.79 3.60 -7.00
CA LYS A 217 1.41 2.64 -6.11
C LYS A 217 0.54 1.40 -5.93
N ALA A 218 1.18 0.33 -5.50
CA ALA A 218 0.48 -0.87 -5.06
C ALA A 218 0.81 -1.20 -3.60
N PHE A 219 -0.20 -1.67 -2.89
CA PHE A 219 -0.06 -2.17 -1.53
C PHE A 219 -0.64 -3.57 -1.45
N SER A 220 -0.11 -4.43 -0.58
CA SER A 220 -0.69 -5.75 -0.36
C SER A 220 -0.85 -6.09 1.11
N SER A 221 -1.86 -6.92 1.42
CA SER A 221 -2.17 -7.37 2.77
C SER A 221 -2.70 -8.80 2.77
N THR A 222 -2.54 -9.51 3.87
CA THR A 222 -3.20 -10.79 4.12
C THR A 222 -4.40 -10.68 5.08
N ASP A 223 -4.58 -9.51 5.72
CA ASP A 223 -5.53 -9.31 6.82
C ASP A 223 -6.33 -7.99 6.74
N LEU A 224 -6.15 -7.19 5.67
CA LEU A 224 -6.75 -5.85 5.46
C LEU A 224 -6.33 -4.80 6.51
N VAL A 225 -5.41 -5.13 7.40
CA VAL A 225 -4.95 -4.28 8.51
C VAL A 225 -3.50 -3.87 8.30
N ASN A 226 -2.66 -4.85 8.00
CA ASN A 226 -1.23 -4.66 7.81
C ASN A 226 -0.91 -4.68 6.32
N TRP A 227 -0.44 -3.55 5.80
CA TRP A 227 -0.18 -3.37 4.37
C TRP A 227 1.31 -3.21 4.07
N THR A 228 1.77 -3.90 3.05
CA THR A 228 3.12 -3.74 2.49
C THR A 228 3.05 -2.77 1.32
N ASP A 229 3.84 -1.70 1.36
CA ASP A 229 4.01 -0.76 0.22
C ASP A 229 5.02 -1.34 -0.76
N HIS A 230 4.62 -1.51 -2.02
CA HIS A 230 5.45 -2.02 -3.11
C HIS A 230 6.09 -0.90 -3.97
N GLY A 231 5.89 0.35 -3.57
CA GLY A 231 6.40 1.50 -4.31
C GLY A 231 5.57 1.84 -5.55
N VAL A 232 6.17 2.59 -6.46
CA VAL A 232 5.57 3.00 -7.73
C VAL A 232 5.50 1.81 -8.68
N VAL A 233 4.33 1.58 -9.25
CA VAL A 233 4.07 0.43 -10.15
C VAL A 233 3.73 0.84 -11.57
N LEU A 234 3.35 2.10 -11.80
CA LEU A 234 3.16 2.75 -13.10
C LEU A 234 3.38 4.26 -12.92
N ASP A 235 4.23 4.86 -13.72
CA ASP A 235 4.55 6.29 -13.68
C ASP A 235 4.16 6.95 -15.01
N HIS A 236 3.32 8.01 -14.95
CA HIS A 236 2.96 8.76 -16.14
C HIS A 236 4.17 9.54 -16.67
N GLY A 237 4.28 9.66 -17.98
CA GLY A 237 5.48 10.20 -18.63
C GLY A 237 6.51 9.12 -18.92
N PRO A 238 7.21 8.57 -17.91
CA PRO A 238 8.18 7.48 -18.16
C PRO A 238 7.58 6.20 -18.74
N ASP A 239 6.42 5.75 -18.23
CA ASP A 239 5.80 4.48 -18.61
C ASP A 239 4.59 4.65 -19.55
N VAL A 240 4.03 5.88 -19.65
CA VAL A 240 2.85 6.21 -20.44
C VAL A 240 3.13 7.46 -21.28
N SER A 241 3.48 7.28 -22.54
CA SER A 241 3.96 8.35 -23.42
C SER A 241 2.91 9.42 -23.77
N TRP A 242 1.62 9.13 -23.56
CA TRP A 242 0.50 10.01 -23.90
C TRP A 242 -0.12 10.70 -22.66
N ALA A 243 0.40 10.45 -21.45
CA ALA A 243 -0.04 11.07 -20.21
C ALA A 243 1.16 11.42 -19.32
N ASP A 244 1.12 12.59 -18.67
CA ASP A 244 2.17 13.06 -17.76
C ASP A 244 1.64 13.48 -16.38
N ASN A 245 0.32 13.47 -16.20
CA ASN A 245 -0.35 13.86 -14.96
C ASN A 245 -1.69 13.16 -14.78
N SER A 246 -2.40 13.49 -13.70
CA SER A 246 -3.75 12.97 -13.41
C SER A 246 -3.81 11.44 -13.42
N ALA A 247 -2.82 10.82 -12.79
CA ALA A 247 -2.81 9.38 -12.50
C ALA A 247 -3.90 9.07 -11.46
N TRP A 248 -5.17 8.92 -11.93
CA TRP A 248 -6.33 8.79 -11.05
C TRP A 248 -7.04 7.46 -11.21
N ALA A 249 -7.70 7.05 -10.11
CA ALA A 249 -8.67 5.98 -10.02
C ALA A 249 -8.26 4.70 -10.78
N PRO A 250 -7.17 4.05 -10.41
CA PRO A 250 -6.75 2.81 -11.06
C PRO A 250 -7.70 1.66 -10.69
N ALA A 251 -7.92 0.73 -11.62
CA ALA A 251 -8.58 -0.53 -11.35
C ALA A 251 -7.77 -1.69 -11.94
N VAL A 252 -7.52 -2.74 -11.16
CA VAL A 252 -6.71 -3.88 -11.60
C VAL A 252 -7.56 -5.14 -11.69
N ALA A 253 -7.55 -5.79 -12.85
CA ALA A 253 -8.20 -7.06 -13.08
C ALA A 253 -7.19 -8.13 -13.49
N ALA A 254 -7.41 -9.38 -13.07
CA ALA A 254 -6.64 -10.53 -13.54
C ALA A 254 -7.33 -11.14 -14.78
N GLY A 255 -6.54 -11.52 -15.76
CA GLY A 255 -7.01 -12.19 -16.98
C GLY A 255 -5.83 -12.76 -17.77
N ASN A 256 -6.05 -13.83 -18.52
CA ASN A 256 -5.02 -14.42 -19.39
C ASN A 256 -3.68 -14.72 -18.70
N GLY A 257 -3.71 -15.04 -17.40
CA GLY A 257 -2.49 -15.28 -16.59
C GLY A 257 -1.70 -14.00 -16.26
N ARG A 258 -2.25 -12.81 -16.50
CA ARG A 258 -1.63 -11.51 -16.29
C ARG A 258 -2.56 -10.58 -15.50
N TYR A 259 -2.06 -9.37 -15.19
CA TYR A 259 -2.78 -8.31 -14.49
C TYR A 259 -2.88 -7.08 -15.38
N TYR A 260 -4.06 -6.50 -15.47
CA TYR A 260 -4.38 -5.35 -16.30
C TYR A 260 -4.82 -4.20 -15.39
N MET A 261 -4.06 -3.11 -15.41
CA MET A 261 -4.40 -1.88 -14.72
C MET A 261 -5.07 -0.92 -15.71
N TYR A 262 -6.34 -0.63 -15.49
CA TYR A 262 -7.06 0.42 -16.19
C TYR A 262 -6.94 1.69 -15.36
N PHE A 263 -6.72 2.83 -16.00
CA PHE A 263 -6.42 4.06 -15.29
C PHE A 263 -6.88 5.30 -16.05
N SER A 264 -7.06 6.40 -15.32
CA SER A 264 -7.26 7.74 -15.89
C SER A 264 -5.91 8.41 -16.09
N GLY A 265 -5.74 9.14 -17.18
CA GLY A 265 -4.52 9.91 -17.44
C GLY A 265 -4.85 11.25 -18.08
N GLY A 266 -4.15 12.30 -17.63
CA GLY A 266 -4.14 13.61 -18.26
C GLY A 266 -3.21 13.62 -19.46
N ALA A 267 -3.66 14.20 -20.58
CA ALA A 267 -2.85 14.30 -21.78
C ALA A 267 -1.59 15.14 -21.55
N VAL A 268 -0.56 14.86 -22.33
CA VAL A 268 0.72 15.57 -22.27
C VAL A 268 0.53 17.04 -22.60
N SER A 269 1.10 17.90 -21.74
CA SER A 269 1.38 19.32 -21.96
C SER A 269 0.26 20.18 -22.60
N GLY A 270 -0.49 20.88 -21.75
CA GLY A 270 -1.43 21.94 -22.15
C GLY A 270 -2.85 21.47 -22.51
N ASP A 271 -3.10 20.18 -22.66
CA ASP A 271 -4.43 19.60 -22.81
C ASP A 271 -4.96 19.19 -21.42
N THR A 272 -6.10 19.73 -21.02
CA THR A 272 -6.79 19.38 -19.75
C THR A 272 -7.67 18.15 -19.86
N SER A 273 -7.75 17.54 -21.05
CA SER A 273 -8.54 16.34 -21.30
C SER A 273 -8.05 15.16 -20.48
N LYS A 274 -8.99 14.28 -20.12
CA LYS A 274 -8.70 13.03 -19.44
C LYS A 274 -9.09 11.87 -20.34
N HIS A 275 -8.24 10.85 -20.32
CA HIS A 275 -8.39 9.65 -21.13
C HIS A 275 -8.30 8.40 -20.25
N LEU A 276 -8.83 7.28 -20.71
CA LEU A 276 -8.55 5.98 -20.08
C LEU A 276 -7.41 5.29 -20.80
N GLY A 277 -6.51 4.70 -20.00
CA GLY A 277 -5.48 3.79 -20.46
C GLY A 277 -5.65 2.38 -19.91
N VAL A 278 -4.86 1.47 -20.44
CA VAL A 278 -4.69 0.12 -19.91
C VAL A 278 -3.20 -0.24 -19.95
N ALA A 279 -2.68 -0.68 -18.80
CA ALA A 279 -1.32 -1.18 -18.65
C ALA A 279 -1.33 -2.63 -18.19
N VAL A 280 -0.29 -3.39 -18.48
CA VAL A 280 -0.23 -4.82 -18.23
C VAL A 280 1.03 -5.20 -17.47
N SER A 281 0.92 -6.20 -16.58
CA SER A 281 2.02 -6.77 -15.81
C SER A 281 1.85 -8.27 -15.61
N ASP A 282 2.95 -8.98 -15.39
CA ASP A 282 2.95 -10.40 -14.99
C ASP A 282 2.81 -10.55 -13.45
N SER A 283 2.87 -9.44 -12.70
CA SER A 283 2.71 -9.40 -11.25
C SER A 283 1.63 -8.39 -10.82
N PRO A 284 0.84 -8.68 -9.78
CA PRO A 284 -0.12 -7.71 -9.24
C PRO A 284 0.56 -6.49 -8.60
N THR A 285 1.86 -6.57 -8.32
CA THR A 285 2.66 -5.46 -7.78
C THR A 285 3.50 -4.76 -8.84
N GLY A 286 3.20 -4.97 -10.12
CA GLY A 286 3.93 -4.35 -11.22
C GLY A 286 5.34 -4.92 -11.45
N PRO A 287 6.20 -4.21 -12.20
CA PRO A 287 5.87 -2.96 -12.89
C PRO A 287 4.83 -3.18 -13.99
N PHE A 288 3.89 -2.26 -14.11
CA PHE A 288 2.94 -2.22 -15.23
C PHE A 288 3.54 -1.45 -16.41
N ARG A 289 3.13 -1.81 -17.62
CA ARG A 289 3.56 -1.14 -18.86
C ARG A 289 2.34 -0.82 -19.71
N ASP A 290 2.31 0.38 -20.30
CA ASP A 290 1.23 0.77 -21.22
C ASP A 290 1.09 -0.30 -22.33
N ALA A 291 -0.11 -0.86 -22.45
CA ALA A 291 -0.39 -1.96 -23.36
C ALA A 291 -0.58 -1.50 -24.81
N LEU A 292 -0.93 -0.22 -25.04
CA LEU A 292 -1.39 0.28 -26.33
C LEU A 292 -0.53 1.41 -26.90
N GLY A 293 0.27 2.10 -26.10
CA GLY A 293 0.98 3.33 -26.49
C GLY A 293 0.03 4.50 -26.84
N ARG A 294 -1.25 4.38 -26.50
CA ARG A 294 -2.32 5.34 -26.75
C ARG A 294 -3.49 5.11 -25.80
N PRO A 295 -4.36 6.11 -25.60
CA PRO A 295 -5.58 5.89 -24.82
C PRO A 295 -6.44 4.74 -25.34
N LEU A 296 -7.02 3.95 -24.42
CA LEU A 296 -8.07 2.96 -24.69
C LEU A 296 -9.39 3.67 -24.98
N VAL A 297 -9.74 4.70 -24.19
CA VAL A 297 -10.89 5.59 -24.42
C VAL A 297 -10.39 7.03 -24.45
N ARG A 298 -10.65 7.73 -25.55
CA ARG A 298 -10.28 9.15 -25.70
C ARG A 298 -11.35 10.04 -25.08
N ALA A 299 -10.95 11.19 -24.56
CA ALA A 299 -11.84 12.26 -24.17
C ALA A 299 -12.75 12.64 -25.36
N GLY A 300 -14.03 12.90 -25.06
CA GLY A 300 -15.01 13.29 -26.07
C GLY A 300 -15.53 12.15 -26.97
N ALA A 301 -15.02 10.93 -26.84
CA ALA A 301 -15.54 9.78 -27.58
C ALA A 301 -16.96 9.39 -27.11
N TYR A 302 -17.27 9.65 -25.86
CA TYR A 302 -18.56 9.40 -25.24
C TYR A 302 -18.94 10.58 -24.32
N PRO A 303 -20.25 10.77 -23.98
CA PRO A 303 -20.69 11.82 -23.05
C PRO A 303 -19.96 11.76 -21.69
N GLY A 304 -19.76 12.93 -21.05
CA GLY A 304 -19.05 13.04 -19.76
C GLY A 304 -17.54 12.93 -19.90
N GLN A 305 -16.85 12.69 -18.78
CA GLN A 305 -15.39 12.53 -18.78
C GLN A 305 -15.00 11.07 -18.85
N ALA A 306 -13.92 10.76 -19.58
CA ALA A 306 -13.34 9.44 -19.67
C ALA A 306 -12.37 9.23 -18.49
N ILE A 307 -12.92 9.01 -17.29
CA ILE A 307 -12.19 8.73 -16.03
C ILE A 307 -12.85 7.59 -15.27
N ASP A 308 -12.23 7.15 -14.19
CA ASP A 308 -12.72 6.20 -13.20
C ASP A 308 -13.07 4.84 -13.81
N PRO A 309 -12.11 4.18 -14.45
CA PRO A 309 -12.36 2.85 -15.01
C PRO A 309 -12.53 1.82 -13.89
N MET A 310 -13.41 0.86 -14.13
CA MET A 310 -13.60 -0.33 -13.30
C MET A 310 -13.85 -1.53 -14.20
N VAL A 311 -13.25 -2.67 -13.89
CA VAL A 311 -13.49 -3.92 -14.62
C VAL A 311 -14.14 -4.94 -13.70
N PHE A 312 -15.30 -5.43 -14.12
CA PHE A 312 -15.99 -6.57 -13.52
C PHE A 312 -15.85 -7.78 -14.42
N THR A 313 -15.36 -8.90 -13.88
CA THR A 313 -15.36 -10.20 -14.57
C THR A 313 -16.46 -11.06 -13.97
N ASP A 314 -17.39 -11.52 -14.83
CA ASP A 314 -18.53 -12.36 -14.43
C ASP A 314 -18.12 -13.84 -14.31
N ASP A 315 -19.00 -14.66 -13.74
CA ASP A 315 -18.79 -16.10 -13.53
C ASP A 315 -18.59 -16.88 -14.84
N ASP A 316 -19.05 -16.34 -15.97
CA ASP A 316 -18.85 -16.90 -17.31
C ASP A 316 -17.49 -16.53 -17.95
N GLY A 317 -16.65 -15.79 -17.21
CA GLY A 317 -15.33 -15.34 -17.64
C GLY A 317 -15.34 -14.08 -18.52
N ARG A 318 -16.50 -13.51 -18.84
CA ARG A 318 -16.59 -12.25 -19.58
C ARG A 318 -16.26 -11.08 -18.67
N SER A 319 -15.44 -10.15 -19.18
CA SER A 319 -15.10 -8.93 -18.49
C SER A 319 -15.83 -7.73 -19.09
N TYR A 320 -16.21 -6.79 -18.23
CA TYR A 320 -16.95 -5.59 -18.58
C TYR A 320 -16.21 -4.38 -18.04
N LEU A 321 -15.91 -3.41 -18.92
CA LEU A 321 -15.31 -2.14 -18.53
C LEU A 321 -16.40 -1.10 -18.28
N TYR A 322 -16.39 -0.51 -17.08
CA TYR A 322 -17.23 0.62 -16.70
C TYR A 322 -16.37 1.86 -16.56
N TRP A 323 -16.93 3.04 -16.85
CA TRP A 323 -16.22 4.32 -16.64
C TRP A 323 -17.19 5.50 -16.66
N GLY A 324 -16.69 6.66 -16.26
CA GLY A 324 -17.29 7.96 -16.55
C GLY A 324 -17.50 8.86 -15.35
N ASN A 325 -17.58 10.17 -15.64
CA ASN A 325 -18.00 11.22 -14.73
C ASN A 325 -19.07 12.06 -15.43
N GLY A 326 -20.19 12.25 -14.77
CA GLY A 326 -21.40 12.87 -15.35
C GLY A 326 -22.24 11.93 -16.21
N ALA A 327 -21.64 10.92 -16.84
CA ALA A 327 -22.34 9.85 -17.54
C ALA A 327 -21.62 8.53 -17.27
N ALA A 328 -22.37 7.47 -16.96
CA ALA A 328 -21.87 6.11 -16.76
C ALA A 328 -21.94 5.30 -18.03
N HIS A 329 -20.85 4.66 -18.40
CA HIS A 329 -20.76 3.79 -19.57
C HIS A 329 -20.33 2.39 -19.15
N VAL A 330 -20.72 1.41 -19.98
CA VAL A 330 -20.28 0.01 -19.87
C VAL A 330 -20.09 -0.60 -21.24
N VAL A 331 -19.07 -1.45 -21.38
CA VAL A 331 -18.81 -2.23 -22.59
C VAL A 331 -18.22 -3.60 -22.24
N PRO A 332 -18.63 -4.70 -22.91
CA PRO A 332 -17.89 -5.94 -22.83
C PRO A 332 -16.47 -5.76 -23.41
N LEU A 333 -15.47 -6.19 -22.67
CA LEU A 333 -14.09 -6.26 -23.18
C LEU A 333 -13.95 -7.48 -24.11
N ASN A 334 -13.08 -7.36 -25.11
CA ASN A 334 -12.63 -8.50 -25.88
C ASN A 334 -11.74 -9.41 -25.01
N ALA A 335 -11.50 -10.63 -25.47
CA ALA A 335 -10.72 -11.63 -24.74
C ALA A 335 -9.26 -11.17 -24.46
N ASP A 336 -8.73 -10.20 -25.22
CA ASP A 336 -7.40 -9.63 -25.03
C ASP A 336 -7.29 -8.71 -23.82
N MET A 337 -8.40 -8.31 -23.21
CA MET A 337 -8.49 -7.40 -22.06
C MET A 337 -7.99 -5.97 -22.34
N VAL A 338 -7.63 -5.63 -23.58
CA VAL A 338 -7.09 -4.31 -23.96
C VAL A 338 -7.85 -3.66 -25.12
N SER A 339 -8.97 -4.26 -25.53
CA SER A 339 -9.82 -3.75 -26.60
C SER A 339 -11.30 -4.08 -26.36
N PHE A 340 -12.18 -3.38 -27.10
CA PHE A 340 -13.62 -3.62 -27.09
C PHE A 340 -14.24 -3.19 -28.43
N ASP A 341 -15.46 -3.62 -28.72
CA ASP A 341 -16.24 -3.11 -29.84
C ASP A 341 -16.90 -1.76 -29.46
N PRO A 342 -16.53 -0.65 -30.10
CA PRO A 342 -17.15 0.66 -29.82
C PRO A 342 -18.66 0.69 -30.01
N ALA A 343 -19.24 -0.13 -30.91
CA ALA A 343 -20.66 -0.21 -31.13
C ALA A 343 -21.42 -0.91 -29.97
N ALA A 344 -20.71 -1.66 -29.13
CA ALA A 344 -21.27 -2.34 -27.97
C ALA A 344 -21.36 -1.46 -26.71
N VAL A 345 -20.82 -0.24 -26.74
CA VAL A 345 -20.85 0.69 -25.60
C VAL A 345 -22.29 1.08 -25.28
N ARG A 346 -22.65 0.98 -24.00
CA ARG A 346 -23.96 1.41 -23.48
C ARG A 346 -23.79 2.51 -22.45
N THR A 347 -24.65 3.52 -22.50
CA THR A 347 -24.79 4.52 -21.44
C THR A 347 -25.85 4.01 -20.46
N ILE A 348 -25.47 3.91 -19.17
CA ILE A 348 -26.29 3.29 -18.11
C ILE A 348 -26.49 4.23 -16.91
N THR A 349 -26.34 5.53 -17.09
CA THR A 349 -26.32 6.56 -16.03
C THR A 349 -27.56 6.51 -15.14
N PRO A 350 -27.45 6.06 -13.87
CA PRO A 350 -28.56 6.12 -12.92
C PRO A 350 -28.77 7.52 -12.37
N SER A 351 -29.95 7.76 -11.79
CA SER A 351 -30.25 9.03 -11.14
C SER A 351 -29.30 9.32 -9.96
N GLY A 352 -28.68 10.49 -9.94
CA GLY A 352 -27.69 10.94 -8.94
C GLY A 352 -26.26 10.48 -9.25
N TYR A 353 -26.02 9.81 -10.35
CA TYR A 353 -24.67 9.40 -10.73
C TYR A 353 -23.75 10.59 -10.94
N ARG A 354 -22.61 10.57 -10.25
CA ARG A 354 -21.52 11.50 -10.50
C ARG A 354 -20.33 10.78 -11.16
N GLU A 355 -19.81 9.72 -10.52
CA GLU A 355 -18.58 9.03 -10.94
C GLU A 355 -18.37 7.72 -10.17
N ALA A 356 -17.21 7.08 -10.33
CA ALA A 356 -16.75 5.94 -9.52
C ALA A 356 -17.66 4.70 -9.62
N SER A 357 -17.93 4.27 -10.83
CA SER A 357 -18.66 3.03 -11.09
C SER A 357 -18.00 1.83 -10.45
N PHE A 358 -18.77 0.98 -9.76
CA PHE A 358 -18.32 -0.31 -9.25
C PHE A 358 -19.41 -1.35 -9.36
N VAL A 359 -19.07 -2.56 -9.83
CA VAL A 359 -20.03 -3.66 -9.96
C VAL A 359 -19.55 -4.89 -9.21
N LEU A 360 -20.46 -5.53 -8.49
CA LEU A 360 -20.26 -6.83 -7.89
C LEU A 360 -21.47 -7.74 -8.15
N LYS A 361 -21.26 -9.04 -8.02
CA LYS A 361 -22.31 -10.06 -8.09
C LYS A 361 -22.38 -10.84 -6.79
N ARG A 362 -23.60 -11.03 -6.26
CA ARG A 362 -23.86 -11.88 -5.11
C ARG A 362 -25.17 -12.61 -5.28
N ASN A 363 -25.14 -13.94 -5.14
CA ASN A 363 -26.32 -14.81 -5.22
C ASN A 363 -27.16 -14.56 -6.50
N GLY A 364 -26.51 -14.39 -7.66
CA GLY A 364 -27.17 -14.15 -8.96
C GLY A 364 -27.69 -12.73 -9.17
N THR A 365 -27.60 -11.84 -8.18
CA THR A 365 -27.96 -10.42 -8.30
C THR A 365 -26.72 -9.59 -8.53
N TYR A 366 -26.78 -8.64 -9.48
CA TYR A 366 -25.75 -7.66 -9.73
C TYR A 366 -26.04 -6.37 -8.96
N TYR A 367 -25.01 -5.80 -8.39
CA TYR A 367 -25.05 -4.53 -7.65
C TYR A 367 -24.17 -3.55 -8.37
N PHE A 368 -24.76 -2.46 -8.87
CA PHE A 368 -24.06 -1.35 -9.44
C PHE A 368 -24.02 -0.22 -8.42
N MET A 369 -22.82 0.17 -8.02
CA MET A 369 -22.56 1.18 -7.00
C MET A 369 -21.83 2.36 -7.65
N TRP A 370 -22.06 3.57 -7.16
CA TRP A 370 -21.45 4.80 -7.69
C TRP A 370 -21.38 5.89 -6.63
N SER A 371 -20.56 6.92 -6.89
CA SER A 371 -20.54 8.12 -6.07
C SER A 371 -21.53 9.17 -6.56
N GLU A 372 -22.19 9.83 -5.62
CA GLU A 372 -23.05 10.99 -5.80
C GLU A 372 -22.36 12.25 -5.25
N ASN A 373 -22.71 13.42 -5.76
CA ASN A 373 -22.13 14.72 -5.48
C ASN A 373 -20.71 14.87 -6.05
N ASP A 374 -20.05 16.00 -5.73
CA ASP A 374 -18.68 16.25 -6.19
C ASP A 374 -17.68 15.81 -5.11
N THR A 375 -16.52 15.28 -5.51
CA THR A 375 -15.49 14.79 -4.57
C THR A 375 -14.96 15.90 -3.63
N ARG A 376 -15.20 17.17 -3.96
CA ARG A 376 -14.86 18.32 -3.10
C ARG A 376 -15.93 18.63 -2.04
N ASP A 377 -17.11 18.04 -2.17
CA ASP A 377 -18.23 18.25 -1.26
C ASP A 377 -18.14 17.31 -0.06
N GLU A 378 -18.32 17.83 1.14
CA GLU A 378 -18.39 17.00 2.35
C GLU A 378 -19.51 15.96 2.31
N ASN A 379 -20.52 16.16 1.44
CA ASN A 379 -21.64 15.24 1.20
C ASN A 379 -21.35 14.20 0.10
N TYR A 380 -20.12 14.11 -0.40
CA TYR A 380 -19.74 13.01 -1.31
C TYR A 380 -20.07 11.69 -0.66
N GLN A 381 -20.79 10.81 -1.38
CA GLN A 381 -21.43 9.62 -0.80
C GLN A 381 -21.55 8.50 -1.83
N VAL A 382 -21.87 7.28 -1.39
CA VAL A 382 -22.07 6.13 -2.27
C VAL A 382 -23.52 5.70 -2.27
N ALA A 383 -24.10 5.60 -3.47
CA ALA A 383 -25.40 5.00 -3.73
C ALA A 383 -25.27 3.70 -4.53
N TYR A 384 -26.35 2.91 -4.63
CA TYR A 384 -26.36 1.69 -5.41
C TYR A 384 -27.71 1.37 -6.04
N ALA A 385 -27.65 0.49 -7.03
CA ALA A 385 -28.77 -0.14 -7.70
C ALA A 385 -28.56 -1.66 -7.79
N THR A 386 -29.62 -2.40 -8.02
CA THR A 386 -29.56 -3.83 -8.34
C THR A 386 -30.10 -4.11 -9.73
N GLY A 387 -29.61 -5.16 -10.36
CA GLY A 387 -30.04 -5.58 -11.70
C GLY A 387 -29.84 -7.07 -11.96
N PRO A 388 -30.44 -7.59 -13.05
CA PRO A 388 -30.35 -9.00 -13.41
C PRO A 388 -29.09 -9.35 -14.23
N SER A 389 -28.36 -8.35 -14.71
CA SER A 389 -27.19 -8.55 -15.57
C SER A 389 -26.15 -7.43 -15.35
N PRO A 390 -24.88 -7.61 -15.76
CA PRO A 390 -23.85 -6.57 -15.69
C PRO A 390 -24.17 -5.36 -16.57
N LEU A 391 -25.07 -5.48 -17.52
CA LEU A 391 -25.52 -4.40 -18.41
C LEU A 391 -26.82 -3.73 -17.92
N GLY A 392 -27.36 -4.14 -16.78
CA GLY A 392 -28.66 -3.70 -16.26
C GLY A 392 -29.83 -4.54 -16.83
N PRO A 393 -31.07 -4.02 -16.83
CA PRO A 393 -31.46 -2.70 -16.29
C PRO A 393 -31.23 -2.59 -14.78
N TRP A 394 -31.03 -1.34 -14.32
CA TRP A 394 -30.68 -1.05 -12.93
C TRP A 394 -31.84 -0.41 -12.15
N THR A 395 -32.14 -0.94 -10.97
CA THR A 395 -33.14 -0.38 -10.05
C THR A 395 -32.43 0.23 -8.85
N LYS A 396 -32.44 1.57 -8.74
CA LYS A 396 -31.82 2.29 -7.61
C LYS A 396 -32.43 1.86 -6.28
N ARG A 397 -31.59 1.62 -5.29
CA ARG A 397 -31.96 1.22 -3.92
C ARG A 397 -31.75 2.32 -2.90
N GLY A 398 -30.76 3.18 -3.07
CA GLY A 398 -30.48 4.31 -2.18
C GLY A 398 -29.02 4.51 -1.89
N VAL A 399 -28.75 5.37 -0.91
CA VAL A 399 -27.41 5.66 -0.39
C VAL A 399 -27.04 4.61 0.65
N VAL A 400 -25.78 4.12 0.61
CA VAL A 400 -25.28 3.09 1.53
C VAL A 400 -24.07 3.55 2.35
N LEU A 401 -23.33 4.56 1.88
CA LEU A 401 -22.17 5.11 2.58
C LEU A 401 -22.25 6.64 2.51
N GLN A 402 -22.14 7.29 3.65
CA GLN A 402 -22.19 8.75 3.77
C GLN A 402 -21.35 9.25 4.94
N LYS A 403 -21.15 10.56 5.02
CA LYS A 403 -20.39 11.22 6.10
C LYS A 403 -20.89 10.84 7.49
N ARG A 404 -19.97 10.95 8.47
CA ARG A 404 -20.25 10.73 9.89
C ARG A 404 -19.67 11.86 10.73
N LEU A 405 -20.47 12.91 10.92
CA LEU A 405 -20.02 14.19 11.51
C LEU A 405 -19.61 14.08 12.97
N ASP A 406 -20.20 13.16 13.74
CA ASP A 406 -19.82 12.89 15.13
C ASP A 406 -18.38 12.38 15.29
N LEU A 407 -17.79 11.86 14.20
CA LEU A 407 -16.39 11.45 14.12
C LEU A 407 -15.54 12.39 13.26
N GLY A 408 -16.09 13.48 12.72
CA GLY A 408 -15.41 14.36 11.79
C GLY A 408 -15.18 13.76 10.39
N ILE A 409 -15.85 12.64 10.06
CA ILE A 409 -15.71 11.96 8.78
C ILE A 409 -16.58 12.63 7.74
N LYS A 410 -15.97 13.06 6.63
CA LYS A 410 -16.59 13.79 5.51
C LYS A 410 -16.09 13.26 4.18
N GLY A 411 -16.82 13.55 3.08
CA GLY A 411 -16.37 13.25 1.71
C GLY A 411 -16.13 11.76 1.48
N THR A 412 -17.01 10.89 1.99
CA THR A 412 -16.90 9.42 1.88
C THR A 412 -17.39 8.94 0.53
N GLY A 413 -16.50 8.44 -0.31
CA GLY A 413 -16.90 7.94 -1.63
C GLY A 413 -15.75 7.32 -2.41
N HIS A 414 -15.96 7.18 -3.72
CA HIS A 414 -15.06 6.53 -4.67
C HIS A 414 -14.52 5.20 -4.11
N HIS A 415 -15.40 4.25 -4.07
CA HIS A 415 -15.22 2.99 -3.35
C HIS A 415 -14.91 1.83 -4.29
N SER A 416 -14.40 0.77 -3.70
CA SER A 416 -14.35 -0.56 -4.28
C SER A 416 -14.66 -1.62 -3.23
N VAL A 417 -15.08 -2.81 -3.64
CA VAL A 417 -15.52 -3.85 -2.73
C VAL A 417 -14.74 -5.14 -2.98
N VAL A 418 -14.38 -5.82 -1.90
CA VAL A 418 -13.72 -7.13 -1.97
C VAL A 418 -14.41 -8.14 -1.06
N LYS A 419 -14.52 -9.38 -1.55
CA LYS A 419 -14.99 -10.53 -0.78
C LYS A 419 -13.80 -11.27 -0.16
N ALA A 420 -13.90 -11.63 1.10
CA ALA A 420 -12.89 -12.47 1.75
C ALA A 420 -12.97 -13.91 1.18
N PRO A 421 -11.84 -14.50 0.79
CA PRO A 421 -11.81 -15.82 0.17
C PRO A 421 -12.51 -16.90 1.00
N GLY A 422 -13.29 -17.75 0.35
CA GLY A 422 -13.98 -18.87 0.98
C GLY A 422 -15.12 -18.49 1.95
N THR A 423 -15.52 -17.23 2.02
CA THR A 423 -16.54 -16.73 2.95
C THR A 423 -17.59 -15.88 2.21
N ASP A 424 -18.66 -15.47 2.91
CA ASP A 424 -19.57 -14.40 2.46
C ASP A 424 -19.31 -13.10 3.27
N THR A 425 -18.05 -12.85 3.61
CA THR A 425 -17.62 -11.62 4.28
C THR A 425 -17.14 -10.62 3.25
N TRP A 426 -17.71 -9.42 3.29
CA TRP A 426 -17.43 -8.36 2.32
C TRP A 426 -16.84 -7.14 3.02
N HIS A 427 -15.90 -6.48 2.34
CA HIS A 427 -15.28 -5.25 2.79
C HIS A 427 -15.35 -4.20 1.68
N VAL A 428 -15.52 -2.96 2.08
CA VAL A 428 -15.52 -1.79 1.19
C VAL A 428 -14.31 -0.93 1.52
N ALA A 429 -13.48 -0.67 0.53
CA ALA A 429 -12.45 0.36 0.57
C ALA A 429 -13.03 1.64 -0.03
N TYR A 430 -12.77 2.79 0.56
CA TYR A 430 -13.22 4.08 0.07
C TYR A 430 -12.30 5.19 0.54
N HIS A 431 -12.31 6.35 -0.10
CA HIS A 431 -11.64 7.51 0.46
C HIS A 431 -12.61 8.36 1.30
N ARG A 432 -12.04 9.16 2.17
CA ARG A 432 -12.67 10.25 2.90
C ARG A 432 -11.70 11.42 3.00
N PHE A 433 -12.16 12.59 3.36
CA PHE A 433 -11.28 13.69 3.72
C PHE A 433 -10.39 13.26 4.88
N ALA A 434 -9.09 13.53 4.78
CA ALA A 434 -8.13 13.15 5.82
C ALA A 434 -8.53 13.77 7.17
N VAL A 435 -8.68 12.96 8.20
CA VAL A 435 -9.07 13.46 9.53
C VAL A 435 -7.83 13.97 10.27
N PRO A 436 -7.85 15.19 10.88
CA PRO A 436 -9.03 16.02 11.14
C PRO A 436 -9.28 17.16 10.12
N ALA A 437 -8.41 17.43 9.18
CA ALA A 437 -8.42 18.69 8.42
C ALA A 437 -8.24 18.52 6.91
N GLY A 438 -8.55 17.34 6.37
CA GLY A 438 -8.53 17.11 4.93
C GLY A 438 -9.69 17.76 4.18
N ASP A 439 -9.60 17.69 2.87
CA ASP A 439 -10.57 18.23 1.91
C ASP A 439 -10.59 17.32 0.65
N GLY A 440 -11.19 17.77 -0.44
CA GLY A 440 -11.28 17.04 -1.70
C GLY A 440 -9.93 16.79 -2.42
N MET A 441 -8.83 17.38 -1.95
CA MET A 441 -7.47 17.16 -2.47
C MET A 441 -6.53 16.52 -1.43
N ASN A 442 -7.00 16.36 -0.20
CA ASN A 442 -6.26 15.79 0.91
C ASN A 442 -7.10 14.67 1.55
N ARG A 443 -7.11 13.53 0.90
CA ARG A 443 -7.96 12.39 1.23
C ARG A 443 -7.12 11.24 1.81
N GLU A 444 -7.76 10.35 2.54
CA GLU A 444 -7.17 9.14 3.09
C GLU A 444 -8.06 7.92 2.80
N VAL A 445 -7.45 6.73 2.67
CA VAL A 445 -8.15 5.49 2.37
C VAL A 445 -8.46 4.72 3.65
N THR A 446 -9.70 4.27 3.77
CA THR A 446 -10.15 3.39 4.85
C THR A 446 -10.84 2.14 4.28
N VAL A 447 -10.94 1.09 5.11
CA VAL A 447 -11.63 -0.15 4.79
C VAL A 447 -12.58 -0.49 5.92
N ASP A 448 -13.86 -0.62 5.60
CA ASP A 448 -14.89 -1.02 6.54
C ASP A 448 -15.61 -2.29 6.09
N ARG A 449 -16.36 -2.90 7.00
CA ARG A 449 -17.17 -4.07 6.68
C ARG A 449 -18.44 -3.66 5.93
N MET A 450 -18.75 -4.37 4.85
CA MET A 450 -20.02 -4.27 4.14
C MET A 450 -20.86 -5.52 4.42
N THR A 451 -22.12 -5.35 4.71
CA THR A 451 -23.04 -6.44 5.02
C THR A 451 -24.32 -6.34 4.19
N PHE A 452 -25.01 -7.48 4.03
CA PHE A 452 -26.27 -7.56 3.31
C PHE A 452 -27.40 -7.94 4.27
N ASN A 453 -28.55 -7.34 4.06
CA ASN A 453 -29.80 -7.71 4.74
C ASN A 453 -30.31 -9.06 4.21
N PRO A 454 -31.26 -9.72 4.92
CA PRO A 454 -31.84 -10.99 4.45
C PRO A 454 -32.56 -10.90 3.10
N ASP A 455 -33.05 -9.72 2.71
CA ASP A 455 -33.68 -9.44 1.42
C ASP A 455 -32.69 -9.19 0.28
N GLY A 456 -31.38 -9.26 0.58
CA GLY A 456 -30.30 -9.02 -0.37
C GLY A 456 -29.94 -7.55 -0.56
N THR A 457 -30.60 -6.61 0.10
CA THR A 457 -30.16 -5.19 0.06
C THR A 457 -28.86 -5.01 0.85
N ILE A 458 -28.03 -4.00 0.46
CA ILE A 458 -26.84 -3.64 1.23
C ILE A 458 -27.28 -2.87 2.47
N ALA A 459 -26.86 -3.33 3.65
CA ALA A 459 -27.08 -2.59 4.90
C ALA A 459 -26.25 -1.29 4.90
N PRO A 460 -26.72 -0.20 5.55
CA PRO A 460 -25.94 1.03 5.65
C PRO A 460 -24.54 0.75 6.19
N ILE A 461 -23.54 1.20 5.44
CA ILE A 461 -22.13 1.10 5.83
C ILE A 461 -21.84 2.21 6.84
N VAL A 462 -21.28 1.83 7.99
CA VAL A 462 -20.98 2.76 9.07
C VAL A 462 -19.48 3.10 9.00
N PRO A 463 -19.11 4.33 8.55
CA PRO A 463 -17.73 4.76 8.53
C PRO A 463 -17.08 4.70 9.92
N THR A 464 -15.84 4.18 10.00
CA THR A 464 -15.04 4.16 11.24
C THR A 464 -13.80 5.04 11.09
N LEU A 465 -13.25 5.53 12.24
CA LEU A 465 -12.00 6.30 12.26
C LEU A 465 -10.80 5.41 11.93
#